data_0fb6035bd4a71c70922464dca6328c3c
#
_entry.id   0fb6035bd4a71c70922464dca6328c3c
#
_cell.length_a   1.000
_cell.length_b   1.000
_cell.length_c   1.000
_cell.angle_alpha   90.00
_cell.angle_beta   90.00
_cell.angle_gamma   90.00
#
_symmetry.space_group_name_H-M   'P 1'
#
loop_
_entity.id
_entity.type
_entity.pdbx_description
1 polymer ?
#
loop_
_entity_poly.entity_id
_entity_poly.type
_entity_poly.pdbx_seq_one_letter_code
_entity_poly.pdbx_strand_id
1 'polypeptide(L)'
;ESANRATTEFYISTLVEAYLFDRVQRYDIKGRELLKTGGKYYIADTGLRSYLDSYRNTDTGRVLENLVYNQLVFDDYDVLVGHLRGGEVDFVATKPRQKMYVQVTEDMRDEETMRRELAPLKRIGDEYRKIVVVAEGTYPADIDGIEIVNVIDFLLHR
;
A
#
# COMPACT_ATOMS: atom_id res chain seq x y z
N GLU A 1 19.59 25.34 3.75
CA GLU A 1 20.13 24.95 2.43
C GLU A 1 19.20 23.90 1.83
N SER A 2 18.60 24.20 0.66
CA SER A 2 17.80 23.21 -0.04
C SER A 2 18.75 22.17 -0.65
N ALA A 3 18.58 20.90 -0.28
CA ALA A 3 19.34 19.82 -0.91
C ALA A 3 19.09 19.85 -2.42
N ASN A 4 20.16 19.76 -3.21
CA ASN A 4 20.07 19.66 -4.66
C ASN A 4 19.37 18.32 -4.99
N ARG A 5 18.46 18.35 -5.97
CA ARG A 5 17.70 17.16 -6.42
C ARG A 5 18.61 15.95 -6.67
N ALA A 6 19.75 16.15 -7.33
CA ALA A 6 20.73 15.10 -7.60
C ALA A 6 21.30 14.48 -6.30
N THR A 7 21.56 15.30 -5.29
CA THR A 7 22.03 14.84 -3.98
C THR A 7 20.97 14.02 -3.25
N THR A 8 19.71 14.46 -3.31
CA THR A 8 18.59 13.72 -2.71
C THR A 8 18.38 12.36 -3.39
N GLU A 9 18.41 12.34 -4.72
CA GLU A 9 18.28 11.10 -5.50
C GLU A 9 19.45 10.12 -5.20
N PHE A 10 20.67 10.64 -5.03
CA PHE A 10 21.82 9.82 -4.63
C PHE A 10 21.64 9.20 -3.23
N TYR A 11 21.21 9.97 -2.24
CA TYR A 11 20.96 9.40 -0.90
C TYR A 11 19.84 8.36 -0.91
N ILE A 12 18.74 8.62 -1.63
CA ILE A 12 17.64 7.67 -1.74
C ILE A 12 18.11 6.39 -2.41
N SER A 13 18.87 6.46 -3.52
CA SER A 13 19.38 5.26 -4.18
C SER A 13 20.31 4.45 -3.28
N THR A 14 21.16 5.13 -2.50
CA THR A 14 22.04 4.46 -1.52
C THR A 14 21.25 3.72 -0.44
N LEU A 15 20.15 4.31 0.05
CA LEU A 15 19.30 3.67 1.04
C LEU A 15 18.55 2.45 0.47
N VAL A 16 18.15 2.52 -0.81
CA VAL A 16 17.56 1.38 -1.52
C VAL A 16 18.60 0.28 -1.74
N GLU A 17 19.81 0.60 -2.19
CA GLU A 17 20.91 -0.34 -2.36
C GLU A 17 21.34 -1.01 -1.04
N ALA A 18 21.18 -0.29 0.08
CA ALA A 18 21.42 -0.82 1.42
C ALA A 18 20.25 -1.65 1.98
N TYR A 19 19.19 -1.89 1.21
CA TYR A 19 17.99 -2.61 1.64
C TYR A 19 17.27 -2.00 2.85
N LEU A 20 17.45 -0.70 3.09
CA LEU A 20 16.71 0.02 4.13
C LEU A 20 15.34 0.50 3.64
N PHE A 21 15.25 0.74 2.33
CA PHE A 21 14.02 1.12 1.66
C PHE A 21 13.81 0.32 0.39
N ASP A 22 12.55 -0.01 0.11
CA ASP A 22 12.12 -0.52 -1.18
C ASP A 22 11.49 0.60 -2.00
N ARG A 23 11.87 0.68 -3.26
CA ARG A 23 11.24 1.55 -4.23
C ARG A 23 10.18 0.80 -5.00
N VAL A 24 8.92 1.13 -4.77
CA VAL A 24 7.76 0.50 -5.41
C VAL A 24 7.26 1.37 -6.56
N GLN A 25 7.27 0.80 -7.76
CA GLN A 25 6.85 1.50 -8.97
C GLN A 25 5.33 1.60 -9.07
N ARG A 26 4.86 2.59 -9.83
CA ARG A 26 3.44 2.71 -10.17
C ARG A 26 3.10 1.88 -11.40
N TYR A 27 1.93 1.28 -11.36
CA TYR A 27 1.37 0.46 -12.41
C TYR A 27 0.01 1.03 -12.84
N ASP A 28 -0.13 1.39 -14.10
CA ASP A 28 -1.43 1.76 -14.65
C ASP A 28 -2.30 0.50 -14.82
N ILE A 29 -3.31 0.39 -13.96
CA ILE A 29 -4.19 -0.79 -13.92
C ILE A 29 -4.96 -0.95 -15.24
N LYS A 30 -5.39 0.16 -15.85
CA LYS A 30 -6.13 0.15 -17.11
C LYS A 30 -5.23 -0.06 -18.32
N GLY A 31 -4.10 0.65 -18.37
CA GLY A 31 -3.09 0.54 -19.43
C GLY A 31 -2.28 -0.75 -19.35
N ARG A 32 -2.26 -1.41 -18.20
CA ARG A 32 -1.46 -2.62 -17.93
C ARG A 32 0.03 -2.43 -18.16
N GLU A 33 0.53 -1.26 -17.74
CA GLU A 33 1.94 -0.90 -17.95
C GLU A 33 2.55 -0.24 -16.71
N LEU A 34 3.87 -0.36 -16.58
CA LEU A 34 4.62 0.32 -15.52
C LEU A 34 4.80 1.80 -15.89
N LEU A 35 4.53 2.68 -14.94
CA LEU A 35 4.75 4.11 -15.12
C LEU A 35 6.22 4.45 -14.87
N LYS A 36 6.81 5.25 -15.76
CA LYS A 36 8.23 5.65 -15.70
C LYS A 36 8.53 6.60 -14.53
N THR A 37 7.53 7.33 -14.09
CA THR A 37 7.66 8.38 -13.08
C THR A 37 6.78 8.11 -11.88
N GLY A 38 7.19 8.64 -10.75
CA GLY A 38 6.51 8.42 -9.48
C GLY A 38 6.89 7.06 -8.88
N GLY A 39 6.30 6.77 -7.77
CA GLY A 39 6.55 5.58 -6.96
C GLY A 39 6.47 5.95 -5.51
N LYS A 40 6.37 4.94 -4.67
CA LYS A 40 6.41 5.09 -3.22
C LYS A 40 7.67 4.41 -2.69
N TYR A 41 8.09 4.81 -1.50
CA TYR A 41 9.19 4.19 -0.78
C TYR A 41 8.64 3.62 0.52
N TYR A 42 8.96 2.35 0.77
CA TYR A 42 8.59 1.66 2.00
C TYR A 42 9.85 1.29 2.75
N ILE A 43 9.84 1.46 4.06
CA ILE A 43 10.96 1.08 4.91
C ILE A 43 10.87 -0.41 5.24
N ALA A 44 12.00 -1.10 5.14
CA ALA A 44 12.07 -2.53 5.44
C ALA A 44 11.75 -2.85 6.92
N ASP A 45 12.13 -1.95 7.83
CA ASP A 45 11.87 -2.08 9.27
C ASP A 45 11.13 -0.87 9.82
N THR A 46 9.85 -1.04 10.16
CA THR A 46 9.03 0.01 10.75
C THR A 46 9.48 0.43 12.15
N GLY A 47 10.24 -0.42 12.87
CA GLY A 47 10.88 -0.08 14.14
C GLY A 47 11.97 0.98 13.96
N LEU A 48 12.76 0.88 12.88
CA LEU A 48 13.73 1.90 12.51
C LEU A 48 13.05 3.25 12.24
N ARG A 49 11.92 3.26 11.53
CA ARG A 49 11.11 4.47 11.31
C ARG A 49 10.69 5.09 12.64
N SER A 50 10.12 4.29 13.53
CA SER A 50 9.64 4.75 14.84
C SER A 50 10.77 5.35 15.68
N TYR A 51 11.97 4.76 15.63
CA TYR A 51 13.15 5.27 16.30
C TYR A 51 13.60 6.62 15.72
N LEU A 52 13.68 6.75 14.40
CA LEU A 52 14.11 7.98 13.72
C LEU A 52 13.12 9.13 13.91
N ASP A 53 11.82 8.82 13.97
CA ASP A 53 10.75 9.81 14.18
C ASP A 53 10.50 10.11 15.67
N SER A 54 11.43 9.67 16.56
CA SER A 54 11.36 9.87 18.01
C SER A 54 10.02 9.47 18.62
N TYR A 55 9.41 8.38 18.09
CA TYR A 55 8.09 7.87 18.52
C TYR A 55 6.95 8.90 18.43
N ARG A 56 7.10 9.93 17.61
CA ARG A 56 6.02 10.86 17.30
C ARG A 56 5.05 10.22 16.31
N ASN A 57 4.10 9.47 16.84
CA ASN A 57 3.07 8.77 16.07
C ASN A 57 2.03 9.74 15.50
N THR A 58 2.37 10.47 14.45
CA THR A 58 1.44 11.40 13.79
C THR A 58 0.89 10.87 12.47
N ASP A 59 1.34 9.70 12.01
CA ASP A 59 0.98 9.17 10.69
C ASP A 59 0.81 7.64 10.72
N THR A 60 -0.21 7.23 11.45
CA THR A 60 -0.55 5.81 11.64
C THR A 60 -0.94 5.14 10.34
N GLY A 61 -1.62 5.86 9.44
CA GLY A 61 -2.02 5.35 8.12
C GLY A 61 -0.84 4.92 7.26
N ARG A 62 0.23 5.73 7.22
CA ARG A 62 1.44 5.34 6.48
C ARG A 62 2.21 4.19 7.13
N VAL A 63 2.18 4.09 8.47
CA VAL A 63 2.76 2.93 9.16
C VAL A 63 2.00 1.68 8.81
N LEU A 64 0.67 1.75 8.82
CA LEU A 64 -0.21 0.65 8.47
C LEU A 64 0.00 0.19 7.02
N GLU A 65 0.03 1.14 6.09
CA GLU A 65 0.33 0.87 4.68
C GLU A 65 1.69 0.16 4.52
N ASN A 66 2.72 0.63 5.23
CA ASN A 66 4.04 0.01 5.20
C ASN A 66 4.05 -1.41 5.80
N LEU A 67 3.31 -1.65 6.89
CA LEU A 67 3.18 -3.00 7.46
C LEU A 67 2.53 -3.97 6.48
N VAL A 68 1.46 -3.53 5.80
CA VAL A 68 0.78 -4.35 4.78
C VAL A 68 1.70 -4.61 3.59
N TYR A 69 2.48 -3.60 3.16
CA TYR A 69 3.50 -3.78 2.13
C TYR A 69 4.51 -4.85 2.53
N ASN A 70 5.11 -4.74 3.71
CA ASN A 70 6.10 -5.69 4.20
C ASN A 70 5.54 -7.12 4.29
N GLN A 71 4.26 -7.26 4.70
CA GLN A 71 3.59 -8.56 4.74
C GLN A 71 3.40 -9.14 3.32
N LEU A 72 2.97 -8.33 2.36
CA LEU A 72 2.83 -8.79 0.97
C LEU A 72 4.15 -9.28 0.38
N VAL A 73 5.24 -8.56 0.64
CA VAL A 73 6.60 -8.98 0.21
C VAL A 73 7.03 -10.25 0.94
N PHE A 74 6.79 -10.35 2.23
CA PHE A 74 7.06 -11.56 3.02
C PHE A 74 6.31 -12.79 2.49
N ASP A 75 5.11 -12.58 1.93
CA ASP A 75 4.28 -13.61 1.32
C ASP A 75 4.65 -13.88 -0.17
N ASP A 76 5.82 -13.45 -0.62
CA ASP A 76 6.34 -13.63 -1.98
C ASP A 76 5.49 -12.96 -3.09
N TYR A 77 4.80 -11.87 -2.79
CA TYR A 77 4.15 -11.07 -3.83
C TYR A 77 5.11 -10.03 -4.43
N ASP A 78 5.08 -9.92 -5.76
CA ASP A 78 5.54 -8.71 -6.44
C ASP A 78 4.52 -7.60 -6.23
N VAL A 79 4.95 -6.49 -5.63
CA VAL A 79 4.05 -5.41 -5.22
C VAL A 79 4.31 -4.14 -6.03
N LEU A 80 3.24 -3.56 -6.54
CA LEU A 80 3.23 -2.29 -7.27
C LEU A 80 2.18 -1.35 -6.67
N VAL A 81 2.34 -0.06 -6.85
CA VAL A 81 1.30 0.94 -6.51
C VAL A 81 0.32 1.04 -7.68
N GLY A 82 -0.96 0.84 -7.41
CA GLY A 82 -1.98 0.84 -8.45
C GLY A 82 -2.41 2.25 -8.84
N HIS A 83 -2.20 2.65 -10.09
CA HIS A 83 -2.68 3.92 -10.64
C HIS A 83 -3.98 3.72 -11.43
N LEU A 84 -4.95 4.59 -11.18
CA LEU A 84 -6.20 4.70 -11.92
C LEU A 84 -6.44 6.16 -12.31
N ARG A 85 -7.19 6.39 -13.39
CA ARG A 85 -7.61 7.75 -13.73
C ARG A 85 -8.47 8.34 -12.61
N GLY A 86 -7.92 9.31 -11.89
CA GLY A 86 -8.60 9.98 -10.77
C GLY A 86 -8.53 9.24 -9.44
N GLY A 87 -7.52 8.39 -9.23
CA GLY A 87 -7.29 7.73 -7.95
C GLY A 87 -6.09 6.79 -7.95
N GLU A 88 -5.84 6.22 -6.81
CA GLU A 88 -4.76 5.26 -6.58
C GLU A 88 -5.33 4.09 -5.77
N VAL A 89 -4.82 2.89 -5.99
CA VAL A 89 -4.99 1.73 -5.10
C VAL A 89 -3.62 1.49 -4.47
N ASP A 90 -3.57 1.31 -3.19
CA ASP A 90 -2.30 1.24 -2.48
C ASP A 90 -1.40 0.16 -3.05
N PHE A 91 -1.95 -1.04 -3.29
CA PHE A 91 -1.17 -2.13 -3.85
C PHE A 91 -1.88 -2.93 -4.94
N VAL A 92 -1.09 -3.28 -5.94
CA VAL A 92 -1.37 -4.37 -6.89
C VAL A 92 -0.34 -5.45 -6.57
N ALA A 93 -0.79 -6.52 -5.94
CA ALA A 93 0.06 -7.62 -5.51
C ALA A 93 -0.10 -8.82 -6.44
N THR A 94 1.00 -9.32 -6.98
CA THR A 94 1.00 -10.42 -7.95
C THR A 94 2.00 -11.51 -7.58
N LYS A 95 1.62 -12.75 -7.78
CA LYS A 95 2.49 -13.93 -7.79
C LYS A 95 1.96 -14.97 -8.77
N PRO A 96 2.69 -16.05 -9.09
CA PRO A 96 2.24 -17.01 -10.11
C PRO A 96 0.79 -17.44 -9.90
N ARG A 97 -0.08 -17.16 -10.89
CA ARG A 97 -1.52 -17.46 -10.91
C ARG A 97 -2.38 -16.71 -9.90
N GLN A 98 -1.85 -15.71 -9.21
CA GLN A 98 -2.60 -14.92 -8.24
C GLN A 98 -2.35 -13.43 -8.48
N LYS A 99 -3.42 -12.66 -8.40
CA LYS A 99 -3.37 -11.20 -8.40
C LYS A 99 -4.45 -10.69 -7.47
N MET A 100 -4.14 -9.64 -6.73
CA MET A 100 -5.12 -8.94 -5.92
C MET A 100 -4.84 -7.45 -5.88
N TYR A 101 -5.86 -6.69 -5.53
CA TYR A 101 -5.80 -5.26 -5.28
C TYR A 101 -6.06 -5.02 -3.81
N VAL A 102 -5.19 -4.27 -3.17
CA VAL A 102 -5.26 -4.02 -1.73
C VAL A 102 -5.31 -2.51 -1.47
N GLN A 103 -6.33 -2.09 -0.75
CA GLN A 103 -6.45 -0.76 -0.17
C GLN A 103 -6.24 -0.86 1.33
N VAL A 104 -5.62 0.14 1.94
CA VAL A 104 -5.29 0.14 3.36
C VAL A 104 -5.88 1.38 4.02
N THR A 105 -6.59 1.22 5.12
CA THR A 105 -7.16 2.34 5.86
C THR A 105 -7.16 2.07 7.36
N GLU A 106 -7.09 3.13 8.15
CA GLU A 106 -7.21 3.00 9.61
C GLU A 106 -8.63 2.65 10.02
N ASP A 107 -9.61 3.29 9.41
CA ASP A 107 -11.01 3.23 9.80
C ASP A 107 -11.90 3.59 8.60
N MET A 108 -13.08 3.02 8.53
CA MET A 108 -14.12 3.37 7.55
C MET A 108 -15.51 3.41 8.19
N ARG A 109 -15.62 3.76 9.48
CA ARG A 109 -16.93 3.88 10.17
C ARG A 109 -17.78 5.02 9.61
N ASP A 110 -17.12 6.07 9.12
CA ASP A 110 -17.79 7.16 8.43
C ASP A 110 -18.13 6.76 6.98
N GLU A 111 -19.37 7.01 6.55
CA GLU A 111 -19.87 6.65 5.21
C GLU A 111 -19.09 7.31 4.07
N GLU A 112 -18.65 8.56 4.26
CA GLU A 112 -17.86 9.28 3.26
C GLU A 112 -16.48 8.63 3.10
N THR A 113 -15.83 8.31 4.22
CA THR A 113 -14.56 7.58 4.25
C THR A 113 -14.71 6.21 3.61
N MET A 114 -15.71 5.42 4.00
CA MET A 114 -15.99 4.11 3.39
C MET A 114 -16.14 4.22 1.87
N ARG A 115 -16.94 5.18 1.40
CA ARG A 115 -17.15 5.41 -0.04
C ARG A 115 -15.85 5.77 -0.74
N ARG A 116 -15.01 6.59 -0.13
CA ARG A 116 -13.71 7.01 -0.66
C ARG A 116 -12.75 5.84 -0.79
N GLU A 117 -12.64 5.00 0.24
CA GLU A 117 -11.72 3.85 0.24
C GLU A 117 -12.16 2.73 -0.72
N LEU A 118 -13.46 2.50 -0.87
CA LEU A 118 -13.98 1.49 -1.79
C LEU A 118 -13.99 1.96 -3.26
N ALA A 119 -14.08 3.27 -3.52
CA ALA A 119 -14.26 3.79 -4.87
C ALA A 119 -13.15 3.41 -5.86
N PRO A 120 -11.85 3.40 -5.53
CA PRO A 120 -10.82 2.95 -6.45
C PRO A 120 -10.99 1.48 -6.84
N LEU A 121 -11.26 0.60 -5.88
CA LEU A 121 -11.44 -0.83 -6.10
C LEU A 121 -12.67 -1.15 -6.95
N LYS A 122 -13.78 -0.41 -6.74
CA LYS A 122 -15.01 -0.56 -7.55
C LYS A 122 -14.83 -0.15 -9.02
N ARG A 123 -13.85 0.71 -9.33
CA ARG A 123 -13.54 1.13 -10.71
C ARG A 123 -12.73 0.09 -11.50
N ILE A 124 -12.19 -0.91 -10.82
CA ILE A 124 -11.44 -1.98 -11.46
C ILE A 124 -12.43 -3.01 -11.99
N GLY A 125 -12.48 -3.14 -13.31
CA GLY A 125 -13.47 -3.96 -14.00
C GLY A 125 -13.07 -5.42 -14.23
N ASP A 126 -12.01 -5.90 -13.56
CA ASP A 126 -11.61 -7.31 -13.63
C ASP A 126 -12.07 -8.10 -12.39
N GLU A 127 -12.00 -9.43 -12.50
CA GLU A 127 -12.48 -10.38 -11.49
C GLU A 127 -11.40 -10.76 -10.44
N TYR A 128 -10.26 -10.08 -10.43
CA TYR A 128 -9.26 -10.36 -9.42
C TYR A 128 -9.72 -9.91 -8.03
N ARG A 129 -9.21 -10.58 -7.02
CA ARG A 129 -9.53 -10.33 -5.62
C ARG A 129 -9.27 -8.87 -5.25
N LYS A 130 -10.21 -8.26 -4.54
CA LYS A 130 -10.15 -6.88 -4.06
C LYS A 130 -10.32 -6.89 -2.55
N ILE A 131 -9.41 -6.27 -1.83
CA ILE A 131 -9.36 -6.30 -0.37
C ILE A 131 -9.20 -4.89 0.16
N VAL A 132 -9.91 -4.57 1.23
CA VAL A 132 -9.58 -3.44 2.10
C VAL A 132 -9.04 -4.01 3.41
N VAL A 133 -7.81 -3.66 3.75
CA VAL A 133 -7.21 -3.95 5.05
C VAL A 133 -7.49 -2.79 5.98
N VAL A 134 -8.17 -3.05 7.10
CA VAL A 134 -8.61 -2.02 8.04
C VAL A 134 -8.03 -2.28 9.43
N ALA A 135 -7.57 -1.24 10.12
CA ALA A 135 -6.99 -1.37 11.46
C ALA A 135 -8.06 -1.39 12.55
N GLU A 136 -9.07 -0.53 12.47
CA GLU A 136 -10.08 -0.34 13.49
C GLU A 136 -11.50 -0.55 12.97
N GLY A 137 -12.40 -0.89 13.88
CA GLY A 137 -13.82 -1.07 13.58
C GLY A 137 -14.20 -2.51 13.31
N THR A 138 -15.51 -2.72 13.16
CA THR A 138 -16.10 -4.01 12.78
C THR A 138 -16.97 -3.79 11.55
N TYR A 139 -16.72 -4.57 10.53
CA TYR A 139 -17.36 -4.44 9.23
C TYR A 139 -17.90 -5.80 8.75
N PRO A 140 -18.87 -5.81 7.82
CA PRO A 140 -19.16 -7.02 7.06
C PRO A 140 -17.90 -7.55 6.37
N ALA A 141 -17.76 -8.87 6.29
CA ALA A 141 -16.60 -9.50 5.64
C ALA A 141 -16.50 -9.17 4.13
N ASP A 142 -17.60 -8.76 3.52
CA ASP A 142 -17.69 -8.35 2.12
C ASP A 142 -18.63 -7.15 1.97
N ILE A 143 -18.20 -6.19 1.15
CA ILE A 143 -19.02 -5.05 0.74
C ILE A 143 -18.91 -4.93 -0.79
N ASP A 144 -19.98 -5.25 -1.49
CA ASP A 144 -20.08 -5.15 -2.96
C ASP A 144 -18.97 -5.94 -3.71
N GLY A 145 -18.61 -7.13 -3.22
CA GLY A 145 -17.56 -7.98 -3.81
C GLY A 145 -16.13 -7.55 -3.46
N ILE A 146 -15.99 -6.68 -2.46
CA ILE A 146 -14.70 -6.27 -1.90
C ILE A 146 -14.60 -6.86 -0.49
N GLU A 147 -13.58 -7.68 -0.26
CA GLU A 147 -13.33 -8.26 1.06
C GLU A 147 -12.84 -7.19 2.05
N ILE A 148 -13.36 -7.21 3.26
CA ILE A 148 -12.91 -6.34 4.35
C ILE A 148 -12.21 -7.22 5.38
N VAL A 149 -10.92 -6.99 5.58
CA VAL A 149 -10.06 -7.80 6.45
C VAL A 149 -9.45 -6.93 7.52
N ASN A 150 -9.53 -7.36 8.78
CA ASN A 150 -8.79 -6.69 9.85
C ASN A 150 -7.28 -6.88 9.66
N VAL A 151 -6.50 -5.85 9.95
CA VAL A 151 -5.03 -5.90 9.75
C VAL A 151 -4.39 -7.04 10.53
N ILE A 152 -4.86 -7.35 11.73
CA ILE A 152 -4.30 -8.44 12.53
C ILE A 152 -4.56 -9.80 11.85
N ASP A 153 -5.78 -10.00 11.32
CA ASP A 153 -6.12 -11.22 10.59
C ASP A 153 -5.34 -11.32 9.29
N PHE A 154 -5.15 -10.20 8.58
CA PHE A 154 -4.31 -10.13 7.39
C PHE A 154 -2.86 -10.53 7.69
N LEU A 155 -2.25 -9.99 8.73
CA LEU A 155 -0.87 -10.28 9.14
C LEU A 155 -0.69 -11.71 9.70
N LEU A 156 -1.75 -12.31 10.25
CA LEU A 156 -1.71 -13.66 10.84
C LEU A 156 -2.28 -14.75 9.93
N HIS A 157 -2.67 -14.41 8.70
CA HIS A 157 -3.30 -15.33 7.73
C HIS A 157 -4.54 -16.06 8.28
N ARG A 158 -5.44 -15.34 8.96
CA ARG A 158 -6.66 -15.86 9.59
C ARG A 158 -7.90 -15.53 8.79
#